data_2bc773b3a5b8f5fe0c85d89f176c42ab
#
_entry.id   2bc773b3a5b8f5fe0c85d89f176c42ab
#
_cell.length_a   1.000
_cell.length_b   1.000
_cell.length_c   1.000
_cell.angle_alpha   90.00
_cell.angle_beta   90.00
_cell.angle_gamma   90.00
#
_symmetry.space_group_name_H-M   'P 1'
#
loop_
_entity.id
_entity.type
_entity.pdbx_description
1 polymer ?
#
loop_
_entity_poly.entity_id
_entity_poly.type
_entity_poly.pdbx_seq_one_letter_code
_entity_poly.pdbx_strand_id
1 'polypeptide(L)'
;METCNYLLYLALILMCTKFLGLLTRRARMPQVVGALLAGLLLGPAVFKIIPQTEFLTQTAEVGVVILMFCAGMETDVKELKKCGKAATIIAVIGVLVPLAGGFATAWFFNRPGMIESNVSTGLVLQNVFIGVILTATSVSITVETLKELGKLNSAAGNAILGAAVIDDILGIIALTVITSMADPTVKLWVVLVKIVGFFVFAAVAGFLFYKFFNYYSNRTKNGLQRYVIISFVFCLLMSYVAEEFFGVADITGAYVAGLVVSMIQKEDYLASRFSTLSYLYLSPIFFASIGLKVVIPQMSATIVWFAVVLTVVAILTKVVGCGLGAKLCKYSGRESLQIGVGMISRGEVALIVASKGEALGLMSEQLMGPVVIVVIITTIVAPILLKPVFHDKKGIKEKA
;
A
#
# COMPACT_ATOMS: atom_id res chain seq x y z
N MET A 1 35.07 3.70 10.65
CA MET A 1 34.72 2.37 10.09
C MET A 1 33.21 2.19 9.81
N GLU A 2 32.41 3.23 9.80
CA GLU A 2 30.95 3.13 9.53
C GLU A 2 30.57 3.22 8.04
N THR A 3 31.50 3.57 7.18
CA THR A 3 31.21 4.00 5.80
C THR A 3 30.84 2.89 4.81
N CYS A 4 31.06 1.62 5.13
CA CYS A 4 30.73 0.48 4.22
C CYS A 4 29.65 -0.47 4.72
N ASN A 5 29.07 -0.25 5.90
CA ASN A 5 28.06 -1.15 6.48
C ASN A 5 26.80 -1.27 5.61
N TYR A 6 26.44 -0.23 4.84
CA TYR A 6 25.28 -0.26 3.95
C TYR A 6 25.39 -1.36 2.88
N LEU A 7 26.61 -1.67 2.39
CA LEU A 7 26.80 -2.77 1.42
C LEU A 7 26.52 -4.13 2.06
N LEU A 8 26.98 -4.31 3.31
CA LEU A 8 26.70 -5.52 4.07
C LEU A 8 25.19 -5.66 4.34
N TYR A 9 24.53 -4.58 4.75
CA TYR A 9 23.09 -4.58 5.00
C TYR A 9 22.30 -4.93 3.73
N LEU A 10 22.65 -4.34 2.59
CA LEU A 10 22.05 -4.67 1.31
C LEU A 10 22.24 -6.15 0.95
N ALA A 11 23.47 -6.67 1.09
CA ALA A 11 23.77 -8.06 0.79
C ALA A 11 22.96 -9.01 1.69
N LEU A 12 22.87 -8.72 2.99
CA LEU A 12 22.08 -9.51 3.94
C LEU A 12 20.58 -9.47 3.62
N ILE A 13 20.04 -8.27 3.32
CA ILE A 13 18.65 -8.12 2.94
C ILE A 13 18.35 -8.95 1.68
N LEU A 14 19.14 -8.79 0.61
CA LEU A 14 18.92 -9.50 -0.64
C LEU A 14 19.07 -11.02 -0.48
N MET A 15 20.04 -11.48 0.29
CA MET A 15 20.23 -12.90 0.57
C MET A 15 19.06 -13.46 1.40
N CYS A 16 18.70 -12.83 2.51
CA CYS A 16 17.64 -13.32 3.39
C CYS A 16 16.27 -13.26 2.73
N THR A 17 15.95 -12.19 2.00
CA THR A 17 14.67 -12.08 1.27
C THR A 17 14.52 -13.16 0.22
N LYS A 18 15.59 -13.48 -0.53
CA LYS A 18 15.56 -14.58 -1.52
C LYS A 18 15.48 -15.95 -0.86
N PHE A 19 16.27 -16.18 0.20
CA PHE A 19 16.24 -17.45 0.92
C PHE A 19 14.87 -17.72 1.57
N LEU A 20 14.34 -16.77 2.33
CA LEU A 20 13.02 -16.90 2.94
C LEU A 20 11.88 -16.90 1.91
N GLY A 21 12.02 -16.14 0.81
CA GLY A 21 11.09 -16.19 -0.30
C GLY A 21 11.01 -17.57 -0.97
N LEU A 22 12.13 -18.29 -1.08
CA LEU A 22 12.14 -19.68 -1.55
C LEU A 22 11.49 -20.64 -0.54
N LEU A 23 11.70 -20.43 0.76
CA LEU A 23 11.06 -21.21 1.82
C LEU A 23 9.54 -21.00 1.85
N THR A 24 9.09 -19.76 1.78
CA THR A 24 7.65 -19.45 1.74
C THR A 24 6.99 -20.01 0.48
N ARG A 25 7.69 -19.97 -0.67
CA ARG A 25 7.22 -20.62 -1.90
C ARG A 25 7.06 -22.14 -1.74
N ARG A 26 8.00 -22.82 -1.06
CA ARG A 26 7.87 -24.24 -0.71
C ARG A 26 6.67 -24.51 0.20
N ALA A 27 6.40 -23.60 1.13
CA ALA A 27 5.21 -23.63 1.99
C ALA A 27 3.93 -23.19 1.27
N ARG A 28 3.96 -23.05 -0.06
CA ARG A 28 2.84 -22.57 -0.90
C ARG A 28 2.33 -21.17 -0.51
N MET A 29 3.19 -20.31 0.04
CA MET A 29 2.91 -18.91 0.31
C MET A 29 3.58 -18.02 -0.75
N PRO A 30 3.10 -16.77 -0.98
CA PRO A 30 3.78 -15.80 -1.84
C PRO A 30 5.18 -15.44 -1.33
N GLN A 31 6.10 -15.12 -2.26
CA GLN A 31 7.50 -14.79 -1.91
C GLN A 31 7.60 -13.49 -1.12
N VAL A 32 6.67 -12.55 -1.34
CA VAL A 32 6.60 -11.28 -0.60
C VAL A 32 6.53 -11.50 0.92
N VAL A 33 5.85 -12.56 1.37
CA VAL A 33 5.80 -12.94 2.80
C VAL A 33 7.21 -13.25 3.34
N GLY A 34 8.01 -13.95 2.55
CA GLY A 34 9.41 -14.24 2.91
C GLY A 34 10.27 -12.98 3.02
N ALA A 35 10.06 -11.99 2.14
CA ALA A 35 10.78 -10.73 2.19
C ALA A 35 10.39 -9.89 3.43
N LEU A 36 9.10 -9.85 3.78
CA LEU A 36 8.62 -9.22 5.01
C LEU A 36 9.21 -9.88 6.27
N LEU A 37 9.19 -11.22 6.31
CA LEU A 37 9.78 -11.99 7.42
C LEU A 37 11.29 -11.76 7.51
N ALA A 38 12.01 -11.65 6.39
CA ALA A 38 13.43 -11.31 6.38
C ALA A 38 13.70 -9.98 7.09
N GLY A 39 12.92 -8.95 6.76
CA GLY A 39 13.02 -7.65 7.43
C GLY A 39 12.73 -7.73 8.92
N LEU A 40 11.67 -8.44 9.31
CA LEU A 40 11.30 -8.62 10.72
C LEU A 40 12.39 -9.33 11.52
N LEU A 41 13.00 -10.38 10.95
CA LEU A 41 14.06 -11.14 11.59
C LEU A 41 15.36 -10.32 11.71
N LEU A 42 15.76 -9.65 10.63
CA LEU A 42 17.01 -8.85 10.61
C LEU A 42 16.89 -7.55 11.41
N GLY A 43 15.67 -7.07 11.61
CA GLY A 43 15.35 -5.78 12.22
C GLY A 43 15.39 -5.76 13.76
N PRO A 44 14.98 -4.61 14.32
CA PRO A 44 15.00 -4.36 15.77
C PRO A 44 14.06 -5.28 16.55
N ALA A 45 13.06 -5.86 15.89
CA ALA A 45 12.07 -6.72 16.55
C ALA A 45 12.63 -8.06 17.01
N VAL A 46 13.62 -8.66 16.29
CA VAL A 46 14.14 -10.01 16.58
C VAL A 46 15.65 -9.99 16.78
N PHE A 47 16.46 -10.02 15.72
CA PHE A 47 17.92 -10.19 15.85
C PHE A 47 18.70 -8.88 15.99
N LYS A 48 18.10 -7.74 15.70
CA LYS A 48 18.73 -6.41 15.79
C LYS A 48 20.05 -6.29 15.00
N ILE A 49 20.13 -7.00 13.85
CA ILE A 49 21.36 -7.04 13.01
C ILE A 49 21.44 -5.78 12.14
N ILE A 50 20.29 -5.36 11.57
CA ILE A 50 20.22 -4.21 10.65
C ILE A 50 19.42 -3.11 11.33
N PRO A 51 20.04 -1.96 11.61
CA PRO A 51 19.34 -0.78 12.07
C PRO A 51 18.56 -0.14 10.92
N GLN A 52 17.51 0.58 11.26
CA GLN A 52 16.83 1.44 10.28
C GLN A 52 17.75 2.61 9.94
N THR A 53 18.24 2.67 8.70
CA THR A 53 19.07 3.76 8.20
C THR A 53 18.30 4.59 7.19
N GLU A 54 18.63 5.88 7.09
CA GLU A 54 18.03 6.79 6.11
C GLU A 54 18.20 6.28 4.67
N PHE A 55 19.39 5.76 4.35
CA PHE A 55 19.69 5.15 3.05
C PHE A 55 18.73 4.00 2.70
N LEU A 56 18.46 3.08 3.66
CA LEU A 56 17.52 1.98 3.43
C LEU A 56 16.09 2.47 3.28
N THR A 57 15.70 3.48 4.04
CA THR A 57 14.37 4.08 3.96
C THR A 57 14.17 4.73 2.60
N GLN A 58 15.08 5.59 2.16
CA GLN A 58 14.99 6.27 0.85
C GLN A 58 15.04 5.26 -0.31
N THR A 59 15.89 4.22 -0.21
CA THR A 59 15.95 3.16 -1.23
C THR A 59 14.63 2.38 -1.30
N ALA A 60 14.00 2.13 -0.17
CA ALA A 60 12.71 1.46 -0.10
C ALA A 60 11.57 2.31 -0.69
N GLU A 61 11.58 3.63 -0.46
CA GLU A 61 10.64 4.58 -1.06
C GLU A 61 10.76 4.59 -2.59
N VAL A 62 11.96 4.68 -3.13
CA VAL A 62 12.19 4.51 -4.57
C VAL A 62 11.69 3.12 -5.03
N GLY A 63 11.86 2.11 -4.19
CA GLY A 63 11.40 0.74 -4.47
C GLY A 63 9.89 0.64 -4.67
N VAL A 64 9.10 1.23 -3.79
CA VAL A 64 7.64 1.19 -3.91
C VAL A 64 7.15 2.06 -5.08
N VAL A 65 7.79 3.20 -5.33
CA VAL A 65 7.49 4.06 -6.50
C VAL A 65 7.67 3.27 -7.79
N ILE A 66 8.79 2.56 -7.97
CA ILE A 66 9.03 1.75 -9.17
C ILE A 66 8.08 0.54 -9.25
N LEU A 67 7.77 -0.09 -8.13
CA LEU A 67 6.80 -1.18 -8.07
C LEU A 67 5.42 -0.72 -8.57
N MET A 68 4.95 0.44 -8.10
CA MET A 68 3.67 1.01 -8.52
C MET A 68 3.68 1.51 -9.98
N PHE A 69 4.81 2.03 -10.44
CA PHE A 69 5.01 2.36 -11.85
C PHE A 69 4.90 1.12 -12.74
N CYS A 70 5.52 0.01 -12.35
CA CYS A 70 5.37 -1.28 -13.06
C CYS A 70 3.91 -1.76 -13.06
N ALA A 71 3.22 -1.65 -11.91
CA ALA A 71 1.81 -2.01 -11.82
C ALA A 71 0.93 -1.17 -12.74
N GLY A 72 1.22 0.13 -12.85
CA GLY A 72 0.54 1.04 -13.78
C GLY A 72 0.78 0.65 -15.24
N MET A 73 2.03 0.29 -15.61
CA MET A 73 2.34 -0.17 -16.97
C MET A 73 1.63 -1.48 -17.33
N GLU A 74 1.50 -2.40 -16.37
CA GLU A 74 0.83 -3.69 -16.57
C GLU A 74 -0.71 -3.59 -16.53
N THR A 75 -1.28 -2.43 -16.17
CA THR A 75 -2.72 -2.24 -16.02
C THR A 75 -3.38 -1.88 -17.37
N ASP A 76 -4.43 -2.61 -17.74
CA ASP A 76 -5.25 -2.25 -18.91
C ASP A 76 -6.16 -1.05 -18.58
N VAL A 77 -5.83 0.12 -19.17
CA VAL A 77 -6.57 1.39 -18.98
C VAL A 77 -8.04 1.26 -19.37
N LYS A 78 -8.36 0.43 -20.38
CA LYS A 78 -9.77 0.25 -20.82
C LYS A 78 -10.58 -0.52 -19.78
N GLU A 79 -9.99 -1.58 -19.20
CA GLU A 79 -10.60 -2.36 -18.14
C GLU A 79 -10.72 -1.52 -16.85
N LEU A 80 -9.67 -0.78 -16.49
CA LEU A 80 -9.71 0.14 -15.34
C LEU A 80 -10.83 1.18 -15.47
N LYS A 81 -11.01 1.76 -16.66
CA LYS A 81 -12.10 2.71 -16.93
C LYS A 81 -13.48 2.09 -16.79
N LYS A 82 -13.66 0.82 -17.18
CA LYS A 82 -14.92 0.10 -16.98
C LYS A 82 -15.22 -0.14 -15.50
N CYS A 83 -14.20 -0.42 -14.71
CA CYS A 83 -14.33 -0.69 -13.26
C CYS A 83 -14.48 0.58 -12.41
N GLY A 84 -14.27 1.79 -12.93
CA GLY A 84 -14.17 3.02 -12.14
C GLY A 84 -15.35 3.28 -11.20
N LYS A 85 -16.59 3.07 -11.67
CA LYS A 85 -17.79 3.21 -10.85
C LYS A 85 -17.84 2.18 -9.70
N ALA A 86 -17.48 0.94 -10.00
CA ALA A 86 -17.41 -0.13 -9.01
C ALA A 86 -16.27 0.12 -8.01
N ALA A 87 -15.10 0.53 -8.50
CA ALA A 87 -13.95 0.89 -7.68
C ALA A 87 -14.31 1.98 -6.64
N THR A 88 -15.06 3.01 -7.05
CA THR A 88 -15.53 4.07 -6.14
C THR A 88 -16.45 3.52 -5.04
N ILE A 89 -17.43 2.69 -5.40
CA ILE A 89 -18.37 2.12 -4.42
C ILE A 89 -17.62 1.18 -3.45
N ILE A 90 -16.72 0.35 -3.97
CA ILE A 90 -15.88 -0.56 -3.17
C ILE A 90 -15.02 0.24 -2.19
N ALA A 91 -14.36 1.31 -2.64
CA ALA A 91 -13.51 2.15 -1.80
C ALA A 91 -14.33 2.87 -0.71
N VAL A 92 -15.45 3.49 -1.06
CA VAL A 92 -16.29 4.21 -0.09
C VAL A 92 -16.77 3.27 1.02
N ILE A 93 -17.33 2.10 0.68
CA ILE A 93 -17.77 1.13 1.68
C ILE A 93 -16.57 0.53 2.40
N GLY A 94 -15.46 0.30 1.68
CA GLY A 94 -14.19 -0.19 2.22
C GLY A 94 -13.47 0.79 3.15
N VAL A 95 -13.85 2.06 3.18
CA VAL A 95 -13.40 3.06 4.15
C VAL A 95 -14.39 3.15 5.32
N LEU A 96 -15.68 3.26 5.05
CA LEU A 96 -16.69 3.48 6.08
C LEU A 96 -16.82 2.30 7.06
N VAL A 97 -16.75 1.05 6.56
CA VAL A 97 -16.91 -0.15 7.41
C VAL A 97 -15.72 -0.33 8.36
N PRO A 98 -14.43 -0.25 7.93
CA PRO A 98 -13.30 -0.26 8.85
C PRO A 98 -13.26 0.93 9.80
N LEU A 99 -13.66 2.11 9.36
CA LEU A 99 -13.77 3.29 10.21
C LEU A 99 -14.75 3.04 11.37
N ALA A 100 -15.93 2.53 11.06
CA ALA A 100 -16.93 2.20 12.07
C ALA A 100 -16.46 1.06 13.00
N GLY A 101 -15.83 0.03 12.44
CA GLY A 101 -15.29 -1.10 13.20
C GLY A 101 -14.15 -0.72 14.13
N GLY A 102 -13.21 0.12 13.65
CA GLY A 102 -12.12 0.65 14.45
C GLY A 102 -12.61 1.58 15.56
N PHE A 103 -13.55 2.47 15.24
CA PHE A 103 -14.23 3.31 16.23
C PHE A 103 -14.90 2.47 17.31
N ALA A 104 -15.69 1.46 16.96
CA ALA A 104 -16.39 0.62 17.93
C ALA A 104 -15.41 -0.16 18.83
N THR A 105 -14.32 -0.67 18.25
CA THR A 105 -13.27 -1.36 19.00
C THR A 105 -12.57 -0.41 19.97
N ALA A 106 -12.18 0.77 19.49
CA ALA A 106 -11.57 1.79 20.35
C ALA A 106 -12.54 2.26 21.44
N TRP A 107 -13.81 2.49 21.13
CA TRP A 107 -14.83 2.85 22.10
C TRP A 107 -14.95 1.84 23.24
N PHE A 108 -14.79 0.54 22.94
CA PHE A 108 -14.87 -0.50 23.98
C PHE A 108 -13.64 -0.51 24.88
N PHE A 109 -12.43 -0.37 24.33
CA PHE A 109 -11.17 -0.50 25.07
C PHE A 109 -10.63 0.80 25.63
N ASN A 110 -10.84 1.94 24.96
CA ASN A 110 -10.34 3.26 25.37
C ASN A 110 -11.28 3.88 26.40
N ARG A 111 -11.26 3.33 27.61
CA ARG A 111 -12.09 3.74 28.75
C ARG A 111 -11.26 3.79 30.02
N PRO A 112 -11.61 4.65 30.99
CA PRO A 112 -11.01 4.62 32.31
C PRO A 112 -11.05 3.21 32.92
N GLY A 113 -9.90 2.73 33.40
CA GLY A 113 -9.73 1.38 33.94
C GLY A 113 -9.39 0.27 32.94
N MET A 114 -9.34 0.54 31.62
CA MET A 114 -8.83 -0.39 30.60
C MET A 114 -7.57 0.16 29.92
N ILE A 115 -7.70 1.18 29.08
CA ILE A 115 -6.57 1.90 28.48
C ILE A 115 -6.74 3.37 28.91
N GLU A 116 -5.82 3.85 29.74
CA GLU A 116 -5.82 5.25 30.16
C GLU A 116 -5.08 6.09 29.15
N SER A 117 -5.82 6.94 28.47
CA SER A 117 -5.26 7.87 27.48
C SER A 117 -4.89 9.19 28.19
N ASN A 118 -3.60 9.49 28.25
CA ASN A 118 -3.06 10.74 28.79
C ASN A 118 -3.04 11.88 27.75
N VAL A 119 -4.00 11.91 26.84
CA VAL A 119 -4.03 12.87 25.73
C VAL A 119 -5.12 13.91 25.95
N SER A 120 -4.86 15.16 25.56
CA SER A 120 -5.74 16.32 25.80
C SER A 120 -7.02 16.32 24.94
N THR A 121 -7.06 15.56 23.85
CA THR A 121 -8.21 15.48 22.94
C THR A 121 -9.34 14.62 23.51
N GLY A 122 -10.59 14.96 23.17
CA GLY A 122 -11.76 14.21 23.63
C GLY A 122 -11.75 12.74 23.16
N LEU A 123 -12.17 11.81 24.04
CA LEU A 123 -12.19 10.36 23.77
C LEU A 123 -12.88 9.97 22.47
N VAL A 124 -13.95 10.68 22.09
CA VAL A 124 -14.67 10.42 20.82
C VAL A 124 -13.75 10.63 19.63
N LEU A 125 -12.99 11.72 19.61
CA LEU A 125 -12.08 12.05 18.51
C LEU A 125 -10.92 11.05 18.42
N GLN A 126 -10.37 10.63 19.57
CA GLN A 126 -9.37 9.56 19.63
C GLN A 126 -9.90 8.24 19.05
N ASN A 127 -11.12 7.85 19.42
CA ASN A 127 -11.73 6.61 18.93
C ASN A 127 -12.02 6.66 17.43
N VAL A 128 -12.48 7.81 16.91
CA VAL A 128 -12.64 8.02 15.46
C VAL A 128 -11.28 7.95 14.75
N PHE A 129 -10.24 8.50 15.36
CA PHE A 129 -8.89 8.47 14.79
C PHE A 129 -8.36 7.04 14.65
N ILE A 130 -8.56 6.16 15.63
CA ILE A 130 -8.25 4.72 15.49
C ILE A 130 -9.03 4.10 14.34
N GLY A 131 -10.29 4.49 14.15
CA GLY A 131 -11.06 4.09 12.97
C GLY A 131 -10.40 4.54 11.66
N VAL A 132 -9.91 5.78 11.59
CA VAL A 132 -9.20 6.30 10.39
C VAL A 132 -7.91 5.53 10.11
N ILE A 133 -7.13 5.16 11.13
CA ILE A 133 -5.94 4.31 10.95
C ILE A 133 -6.32 2.97 10.27
N LEU A 134 -7.48 2.40 10.65
CA LEU A 134 -7.96 1.15 10.06
C LEU A 134 -8.48 1.32 8.61
N THR A 135 -8.70 2.51 8.11
CA THR A 135 -9.07 2.70 6.70
C THR A 135 -7.89 2.52 5.76
N ALA A 136 -6.69 2.90 6.15
CA ALA A 136 -5.49 2.85 5.30
C ALA A 136 -5.24 1.44 4.74
N THR A 137 -4.95 1.34 3.44
CA THR A 137 -4.64 0.07 2.75
C THR A 137 -3.26 0.14 2.12
N SER A 138 -2.49 -0.95 2.18
CA SER A 138 -1.23 -1.07 1.45
C SER A 138 -1.47 -1.72 0.09
N VAL A 139 -1.46 -0.91 -0.94
CA VAL A 139 -1.68 -1.36 -2.33
C VAL A 139 -0.50 -2.18 -2.83
N SER A 140 0.72 -1.78 -2.51
CA SER A 140 1.96 -2.38 -3.00
C SER A 140 2.09 -3.87 -2.68
N ILE A 141 1.68 -4.29 -1.48
CA ILE A 141 1.72 -5.69 -1.04
C ILE A 141 0.74 -6.54 -1.86
N THR A 142 -0.47 -6.03 -2.06
CA THR A 142 -1.51 -6.71 -2.85
C THR A 142 -1.12 -6.78 -4.32
N VAL A 143 -0.59 -5.71 -4.88
CA VAL A 143 -0.12 -5.64 -6.27
C VAL A 143 0.97 -6.68 -6.52
N GLU A 144 2.01 -6.74 -5.68
CA GLU A 144 3.08 -7.71 -5.84
C GLU A 144 2.56 -9.15 -5.72
N THR A 145 1.65 -9.40 -4.78
CA THR A 145 1.01 -10.70 -4.62
C THR A 145 0.19 -11.09 -5.85
N LEU A 146 -0.62 -10.18 -6.38
CA LEU A 146 -1.42 -10.41 -7.60
C LEU A 146 -0.54 -10.61 -8.84
N LYS A 147 0.58 -9.88 -8.92
CA LYS A 147 1.59 -10.03 -9.97
C LYS A 147 2.24 -11.41 -9.89
N GLU A 148 2.68 -11.85 -8.70
CA GLU A 148 3.25 -13.19 -8.47
C GLU A 148 2.25 -14.31 -8.82
N LEU A 149 0.95 -14.09 -8.59
CA LEU A 149 -0.13 -15.01 -8.94
C LEU A 149 -0.56 -14.93 -10.43
N GLY A 150 -0.06 -13.97 -11.20
CA GLY A 150 -0.49 -13.72 -12.58
C GLY A 150 -1.95 -13.28 -12.71
N LYS A 151 -2.48 -12.61 -11.67
CA LYS A 151 -3.91 -12.23 -11.56
C LYS A 151 -4.14 -10.70 -11.51
N LEU A 152 -3.09 -9.91 -11.75
CA LEU A 152 -3.17 -8.44 -11.71
C LEU A 152 -4.22 -7.90 -12.70
N ASN A 153 -4.24 -8.39 -13.93
CA ASN A 153 -5.16 -8.00 -15.00
C ASN A 153 -6.51 -8.75 -14.98
N SER A 154 -6.83 -9.44 -13.88
CA SER A 154 -8.17 -10.04 -13.71
C SER A 154 -9.21 -8.97 -13.39
N ALA A 155 -10.51 -9.27 -13.56
CA ALA A 155 -11.60 -8.36 -13.21
C ALA A 155 -11.52 -7.92 -11.74
N ALA A 156 -11.21 -8.85 -10.84
CA ALA A 156 -10.99 -8.54 -9.42
C ALA A 156 -9.71 -7.72 -9.21
N GLY A 157 -8.60 -8.03 -9.91
CA GLY A 157 -7.34 -7.29 -9.81
C GLY A 157 -7.50 -5.83 -10.22
N ASN A 158 -8.12 -5.57 -11.36
CA ASN A 158 -8.39 -4.21 -11.85
C ASN A 158 -9.32 -3.44 -10.89
N ALA A 159 -10.33 -4.10 -10.31
CA ALA A 159 -11.21 -3.50 -9.33
C ALA A 159 -10.47 -3.15 -8.02
N ILE A 160 -9.56 -4.01 -7.55
CA ILE A 160 -8.70 -3.76 -6.39
C ILE A 160 -7.80 -2.56 -6.65
N LEU A 161 -7.09 -2.52 -7.78
CA LEU A 161 -6.22 -1.38 -8.14
C LEU A 161 -6.98 -0.06 -8.18
N GLY A 162 -8.12 -0.04 -8.88
CA GLY A 162 -8.94 1.16 -8.96
C GLY A 162 -9.49 1.59 -7.60
N ALA A 163 -9.97 0.64 -6.79
CA ALA A 163 -10.48 0.91 -5.45
C ALA A 163 -9.37 1.42 -4.52
N ALA A 164 -8.17 0.89 -4.62
CA ALA A 164 -7.05 1.28 -3.78
C ALA A 164 -6.60 2.73 -4.03
N VAL A 165 -6.52 3.18 -5.28
CA VAL A 165 -6.24 4.59 -5.62
C VAL A 165 -7.29 5.53 -5.01
N ILE A 166 -8.56 5.14 -5.04
CA ILE A 166 -9.63 5.93 -4.44
C ILE A 166 -9.60 5.85 -2.90
N ASP A 167 -9.26 4.70 -2.35
CA ASP A 167 -9.08 4.47 -0.90
C ASP A 167 -8.01 5.39 -0.32
N ASP A 168 -6.87 5.57 -1.01
CA ASP A 168 -5.80 6.50 -0.62
C ASP A 168 -6.32 7.95 -0.55
N ILE A 169 -7.10 8.38 -1.56
CA ILE A 169 -7.69 9.71 -1.57
C ILE A 169 -8.68 9.90 -0.40
N LEU A 170 -9.55 8.90 -0.19
CA LEU A 170 -10.51 8.93 0.92
C LEU A 170 -9.82 8.91 2.27
N GLY A 171 -8.70 8.17 2.40
CA GLY A 171 -7.85 8.14 3.58
C GLY A 171 -7.27 9.53 3.91
N ILE A 172 -6.74 10.24 2.91
CA ILE A 172 -6.24 11.62 3.08
C ILE A 172 -7.37 12.56 3.49
N ILE A 173 -8.55 12.44 2.88
CA ILE A 173 -9.72 13.26 3.24
C ILE A 173 -10.14 12.96 4.69
N ALA A 174 -10.28 11.69 5.07
CA ALA A 174 -10.66 11.29 6.41
C ALA A 174 -9.65 11.79 7.46
N LEU A 175 -8.35 11.62 7.21
CA LEU A 175 -7.29 12.16 8.05
C LEU A 175 -7.40 13.69 8.19
N THR A 176 -7.58 14.39 7.07
CA THR A 176 -7.70 15.86 7.07
C THR A 176 -8.91 16.35 7.83
N VAL A 177 -10.05 15.67 7.71
CA VAL A 177 -11.26 16.01 8.51
C VAL A 177 -10.96 15.91 9.99
N ILE A 178 -10.36 14.81 10.43
CA ILE A 178 -10.07 14.59 11.86
C ILE A 178 -9.00 15.55 12.37
N THR A 179 -7.93 15.78 11.60
CA THR A 179 -6.87 16.73 11.99
C THR A 179 -7.38 18.16 12.03
N SER A 180 -8.30 18.56 11.13
CA SER A 180 -8.92 19.88 11.16
C SER A 180 -9.85 20.09 12.37
N MET A 181 -10.38 19.02 12.95
CA MET A 181 -11.14 19.10 14.22
C MET A 181 -10.22 19.26 15.43
N ALA A 182 -8.98 18.78 15.36
CA ALA A 182 -7.97 18.95 16.41
C ALA A 182 -7.18 20.27 16.25
N ASP A 183 -6.89 20.66 15.00
CA ASP A 183 -6.14 21.87 14.65
C ASP A 183 -6.91 22.69 13.60
N PRO A 184 -7.51 23.85 14.00
CA PRO A 184 -8.28 24.71 13.09
C PRO A 184 -7.47 25.34 11.96
N THR A 185 -6.14 25.26 11.96
CA THR A 185 -5.28 25.77 10.88
C THR A 185 -5.37 24.91 9.63
N VAL A 186 -5.75 23.65 9.77
CA VAL A 186 -5.90 22.69 8.66
C VAL A 186 -7.24 22.91 7.95
N LYS A 187 -7.21 23.32 6.68
CA LYS A 187 -8.41 23.62 5.88
C LYS A 187 -8.72 22.48 4.90
N LEU A 188 -9.79 21.74 5.14
CA LEU A 188 -10.25 20.64 4.28
C LEU A 188 -10.39 21.05 2.79
N TRP A 189 -10.95 22.26 2.55
CA TRP A 189 -11.12 22.77 1.18
C TRP A 189 -9.82 22.82 0.39
N VAL A 190 -8.72 23.22 1.02
CA VAL A 190 -7.39 23.30 0.39
C VAL A 190 -6.94 21.91 -0.08
N VAL A 191 -7.16 20.89 0.74
CA VAL A 191 -6.80 19.48 0.40
C VAL A 191 -7.64 18.98 -0.76
N LEU A 192 -8.96 19.25 -0.76
CA LEU A 192 -9.84 18.87 -1.88
C LEU A 192 -9.41 19.52 -3.19
N VAL A 193 -9.09 20.82 -3.17
CA VAL A 193 -8.58 21.55 -4.34
C VAL A 193 -7.26 20.96 -4.83
N LYS A 194 -6.35 20.63 -3.91
CA LYS A 194 -5.08 19.98 -4.26
C LYS A 194 -5.29 18.62 -4.92
N ILE A 195 -6.16 17.77 -4.39
CA ILE A 195 -6.47 16.46 -4.99
C ILE A 195 -7.01 16.61 -6.41
N VAL A 196 -8.01 17.47 -6.60
CA VAL A 196 -8.55 17.75 -7.96
C VAL A 196 -7.47 18.32 -8.87
N GLY A 197 -6.66 19.26 -8.36
CA GLY A 197 -5.52 19.84 -9.06
C GLY A 197 -4.52 18.79 -9.53
N PHE A 198 -4.22 17.80 -8.68
CA PHE A 198 -3.35 16.69 -9.05
C PHE A 198 -3.89 15.91 -10.26
N PHE A 199 -5.15 15.53 -10.27
CA PHE A 199 -5.70 14.76 -11.41
C PHE A 199 -5.75 15.56 -12.69
N VAL A 200 -6.03 16.87 -12.61
CA VAL A 200 -5.94 17.78 -13.77
C VAL A 200 -4.50 17.87 -14.26
N PHE A 201 -3.56 18.09 -13.36
CA PHE A 201 -2.12 18.13 -13.68
C PHE A 201 -1.67 16.81 -14.31
N ALA A 202 -2.03 15.67 -13.70
CA ALA A 202 -1.65 14.34 -14.16
C ALA A 202 -2.20 14.04 -15.56
N ALA A 203 -3.44 14.46 -15.87
CA ALA A 203 -4.02 14.33 -17.19
C ALA A 203 -3.27 15.18 -18.23
N VAL A 204 -2.95 16.44 -17.91
CA VAL A 204 -2.22 17.35 -18.80
C VAL A 204 -0.79 16.87 -19.01
N ALA A 205 -0.05 16.60 -17.93
CA ALA A 205 1.33 16.13 -17.98
C ALA A 205 1.45 14.79 -18.72
N GLY A 206 0.53 13.86 -18.43
CA GLY A 206 0.45 12.57 -19.10
C GLY A 206 0.18 12.69 -20.59
N PHE A 207 -0.74 13.57 -21.00
CA PHE A 207 -1.01 13.83 -22.42
C PHE A 207 0.19 14.45 -23.14
N LEU A 208 0.85 15.42 -22.51
CA LEU A 208 2.04 16.05 -23.06
C LEU A 208 3.19 15.04 -23.19
N PHE A 209 3.39 14.22 -22.16
CA PHE A 209 4.40 13.15 -22.18
C PHE A 209 4.12 12.13 -23.28
N TYR A 210 2.88 11.67 -23.42
CA TYR A 210 2.47 10.75 -24.46
C TYR A 210 2.76 11.29 -25.87
N LYS A 211 2.41 12.57 -26.14
CA LYS A 211 2.71 13.22 -27.42
C LYS A 211 4.21 13.37 -27.65
N PHE A 212 4.93 13.84 -26.63
CA PHE A 212 6.40 14.02 -26.70
C PHE A 212 7.09 12.69 -26.97
N PHE A 213 6.73 11.65 -26.24
CA PHE A 213 7.37 10.33 -26.36
C PHE A 213 7.12 9.70 -27.74
N ASN A 214 5.90 9.75 -28.24
CA ASN A 214 5.57 9.25 -29.58
C ASN A 214 6.31 10.02 -30.69
N TYR A 215 6.39 11.34 -30.58
CA TYR A 215 7.15 12.15 -31.50
C TYR A 215 8.65 11.78 -31.50
N TYR A 216 9.23 11.65 -30.29
CA TYR A 216 10.62 11.28 -30.11
C TYR A 216 10.92 9.85 -30.58
N SER A 217 10.05 8.90 -30.25
CA SER A 217 10.17 7.49 -30.65
C SER A 217 10.13 7.28 -32.17
N ASN A 218 9.31 8.06 -32.88
CA ASN A 218 9.21 7.96 -34.33
C ASN A 218 10.45 8.52 -35.08
N ARG A 219 11.19 9.46 -34.45
CA ARG A 219 12.38 10.05 -35.05
C ARG A 219 13.68 9.29 -34.76
N THR A 220 13.74 8.56 -33.65
CA THR A 220 14.96 7.91 -33.17
C THR A 220 14.88 6.40 -33.31
N LYS A 221 15.51 5.84 -34.34
CA LYS A 221 15.51 4.38 -34.58
C LYS A 221 16.38 3.59 -33.60
N ASN A 222 17.43 4.19 -33.01
CA ASN A 222 18.41 3.55 -32.13
C ASN A 222 18.49 4.27 -30.77
N GLY A 223 17.61 3.97 -29.82
CA GLY A 223 17.62 4.69 -28.55
C GLY A 223 16.86 4.02 -27.41
N LEU A 224 16.75 2.69 -27.45
CA LEU A 224 15.94 1.95 -26.47
C LEU A 224 16.30 2.25 -25.01
N GLN A 225 17.58 2.41 -24.69
CA GLN A 225 18.03 2.76 -23.34
C GLN A 225 17.58 4.18 -22.91
N ARG A 226 17.58 5.14 -23.86
CA ARG A 226 17.12 6.51 -23.60
C ARG A 226 15.64 6.56 -23.24
N TYR A 227 14.82 5.68 -23.83
CA TYR A 227 13.40 5.59 -23.51
C TYR A 227 13.17 5.15 -22.07
N VAL A 228 14.01 4.24 -21.55
CA VAL A 228 13.96 3.83 -20.13
C VAL A 228 14.25 5.02 -19.23
N ILE A 229 15.31 5.78 -19.50
CA ILE A 229 15.68 6.95 -18.70
C ILE A 229 14.57 8.01 -18.73
N ILE A 230 14.03 8.34 -19.91
CA ILE A 230 12.95 9.33 -20.07
C ILE A 230 11.70 8.90 -19.28
N SER A 231 11.31 7.62 -19.36
CA SER A 231 10.17 7.09 -18.62
C SER A 231 10.42 7.07 -17.11
N PHE A 232 11.66 6.81 -16.69
CA PHE A 232 12.05 6.85 -15.28
C PHE A 232 11.97 8.26 -14.71
N VAL A 233 12.53 9.24 -15.44
CA VAL A 233 12.45 10.66 -15.05
C VAL A 233 10.98 11.09 -14.95
N PHE A 234 10.14 10.70 -15.91
CA PHE A 234 8.72 11.00 -15.85
C PHE A 234 8.04 10.41 -14.63
N CYS A 235 8.33 9.15 -14.30
CA CYS A 235 7.82 8.49 -13.10
C CYS A 235 8.20 9.26 -11.82
N LEU A 236 9.50 9.57 -11.65
CA LEU A 236 10.00 10.26 -10.46
C LEU A 236 9.42 11.68 -10.34
N LEU A 237 9.30 12.42 -11.45
CA LEU A 237 8.70 13.74 -11.44
C LEU A 237 7.21 13.72 -11.10
N MET A 238 6.46 12.74 -11.63
CA MET A 238 5.04 12.57 -11.30
C MET A 238 4.85 12.23 -9.83
N SER A 239 5.69 11.36 -9.26
CA SER A 239 5.67 11.00 -7.83
C SER A 239 6.00 12.21 -6.96
N TYR A 240 7.09 12.92 -7.26
CA TYR A 240 7.52 14.11 -6.52
C TYR A 240 6.45 15.20 -6.52
N VAL A 241 5.88 15.51 -7.69
CA VAL A 241 4.85 16.55 -7.80
C VAL A 241 3.56 16.13 -7.09
N ALA A 242 3.18 14.85 -7.14
CA ALA A 242 2.02 14.33 -6.43
C ALA A 242 2.13 14.60 -4.92
N GLU A 243 3.26 14.29 -4.32
CA GLU A 243 3.46 14.40 -2.88
C GLU A 243 3.72 15.83 -2.43
N GLU A 244 4.72 16.49 -3.02
CA GLU A 244 5.21 17.81 -2.56
C GLU A 244 4.21 18.93 -2.82
N PHE A 245 3.62 18.98 -4.02
CA PHE A 245 2.72 20.08 -4.38
C PHE A 245 1.26 19.81 -4.04
N PHE A 246 0.83 18.58 -4.23
CA PHE A 246 -0.59 18.22 -4.09
C PHE A 246 -0.91 17.46 -2.81
N GLY A 247 0.09 16.92 -2.09
CA GLY A 247 -0.12 16.11 -0.89
C GLY A 247 -0.86 14.79 -1.17
N VAL A 248 -0.78 14.31 -2.41
CA VAL A 248 -1.25 12.99 -2.82
C VAL A 248 -0.05 12.04 -2.77
N ALA A 249 -0.27 10.81 -2.31
CA ALA A 249 0.82 9.84 -2.17
C ALA A 249 1.65 9.69 -3.46
N ASP A 250 2.98 9.69 -3.35
CA ASP A 250 3.95 9.52 -4.42
C ASP A 250 3.69 8.26 -5.27
N ILE A 251 3.28 7.17 -4.62
CA ILE A 251 2.89 5.91 -5.26
C ILE A 251 1.73 6.09 -6.24
N THR A 252 0.80 7.00 -5.98
CA THR A 252 -0.31 7.33 -6.89
C THR A 252 0.22 8.05 -8.14
N GLY A 253 1.17 8.98 -7.96
CA GLY A 253 1.88 9.64 -9.07
C GLY A 253 2.61 8.64 -9.96
N ALA A 254 3.34 7.70 -9.34
CA ALA A 254 4.03 6.63 -10.04
C ALA A 254 3.07 5.72 -10.84
N TYR A 255 1.97 5.30 -10.21
CA TYR A 255 0.96 4.48 -10.85
C TYR A 255 0.34 5.16 -12.07
N VAL A 256 -0.04 6.45 -11.95
CA VAL A 256 -0.57 7.24 -13.07
C VAL A 256 0.47 7.40 -14.18
N ALA A 257 1.74 7.63 -13.84
CA ALA A 257 2.82 7.65 -14.83
C ALA A 257 2.93 6.31 -15.57
N GLY A 258 2.84 5.19 -14.85
CA GLY A 258 2.79 3.84 -15.43
C GLY A 258 1.62 3.65 -16.39
N LEU A 259 0.41 4.11 -16.01
CA LEU A 259 -0.77 4.10 -16.89
C LEU A 259 -0.56 4.91 -18.18
N VAL A 260 0.15 6.02 -18.14
CA VAL A 260 0.48 6.81 -19.34
C VAL A 260 1.46 6.04 -20.22
N VAL A 261 2.46 5.38 -19.61
CA VAL A 261 3.45 4.58 -20.34
C VAL A 261 2.82 3.31 -20.93
N SER A 262 1.80 2.71 -20.30
CA SER A 262 1.09 1.55 -20.86
C SER A 262 0.38 1.84 -22.19
N MET A 263 0.14 3.11 -22.51
CA MET A 263 -0.46 3.52 -23.79
C MET A 263 0.56 3.72 -24.93
N ILE A 264 1.86 3.54 -24.65
CA ILE A 264 2.95 3.82 -25.61
C ILE A 264 3.36 2.53 -26.35
N GLN A 265 3.70 2.61 -27.63
CA GLN A 265 4.08 1.45 -28.48
C GLN A 265 5.29 0.63 -27.99
N LYS A 266 6.10 1.15 -27.07
CA LYS A 266 7.31 0.52 -26.52
C LYS A 266 7.10 -0.06 -25.10
N GLU A 267 5.86 -0.19 -24.67
CA GLU A 267 5.47 -0.63 -23.33
C GLU A 267 6.17 -1.92 -22.90
N ASP A 268 6.09 -2.99 -23.68
CA ASP A 268 6.68 -4.30 -23.34
C ASP A 268 8.17 -4.22 -23.02
N TYR A 269 8.91 -3.44 -23.81
CA TYR A 269 10.34 -3.24 -23.57
C TYR A 269 10.59 -2.48 -22.28
N LEU A 270 9.85 -1.40 -22.04
CA LEU A 270 9.98 -0.58 -20.81
C LEU A 270 9.59 -1.39 -19.58
N ALA A 271 8.45 -2.08 -19.63
CA ALA A 271 7.97 -2.92 -18.55
C ALA A 271 9.00 -4.01 -18.18
N SER A 272 9.62 -4.68 -19.15
CA SER A 272 10.66 -5.67 -18.91
C SER A 272 11.87 -5.08 -18.16
N ARG A 273 12.31 -3.85 -18.51
CA ARG A 273 13.48 -3.22 -17.86
C ARG A 273 13.18 -2.80 -16.43
N PHE A 274 12.05 -2.17 -16.22
CA PHE A 274 11.64 -1.75 -14.88
C PHE A 274 11.29 -2.94 -13.99
N SER A 275 10.63 -3.96 -14.51
CA SER A 275 10.35 -5.20 -13.79
C SER A 275 11.64 -5.89 -13.31
N THR A 276 12.69 -5.90 -14.16
CA THR A 276 14.00 -6.45 -13.78
C THR A 276 14.63 -5.66 -12.62
N LEU A 277 14.65 -4.32 -12.71
CA LEU A 277 15.18 -3.44 -11.65
C LEU A 277 14.40 -3.61 -10.34
N SER A 278 13.08 -3.63 -10.44
CA SER A 278 12.19 -3.84 -9.29
C SER A 278 12.47 -5.19 -8.62
N TYR A 279 12.42 -6.29 -9.36
CA TYR A 279 12.56 -7.64 -8.82
C TYR A 279 13.95 -7.92 -8.21
N LEU A 280 15.04 -7.46 -8.86
CA LEU A 280 16.40 -7.79 -8.41
C LEU A 280 16.82 -7.01 -7.17
N TYR A 281 16.42 -5.77 -7.06
CA TYR A 281 16.99 -4.85 -6.08
C TYR A 281 15.92 -4.14 -5.23
N LEU A 282 15.00 -3.43 -5.85
CA LEU A 282 14.15 -2.47 -5.17
C LEU A 282 13.03 -3.14 -4.34
N SER A 283 12.27 -4.06 -4.92
CA SER A 283 11.16 -4.73 -4.22
C SER A 283 11.64 -5.54 -3.00
N PRO A 284 12.72 -6.33 -3.05
CA PRO A 284 13.23 -6.99 -1.85
C PRO A 284 13.58 -6.05 -0.71
N ILE A 285 14.21 -4.90 -1.03
CA ILE A 285 14.56 -3.90 -0.01
C ILE A 285 13.31 -3.24 0.54
N PHE A 286 12.34 -2.89 -0.32
CA PHE A 286 11.08 -2.30 0.11
C PHE A 286 10.33 -3.22 1.07
N PHE A 287 10.09 -4.48 0.70
CA PHE A 287 9.35 -5.40 1.58
C PHE A 287 10.12 -5.71 2.88
N ALA A 288 11.45 -5.85 2.81
CA ALA A 288 12.26 -6.00 4.03
C ALA A 288 12.19 -4.74 4.91
N SER A 289 12.17 -3.54 4.33
CA SER A 289 12.11 -2.28 5.09
C SER A 289 10.85 -2.17 5.94
N ILE A 290 9.72 -2.72 5.47
CA ILE A 290 8.49 -2.78 6.28
C ILE A 290 8.73 -3.57 7.57
N GLY A 291 9.41 -4.71 7.47
CA GLY A 291 9.78 -5.51 8.66
C GLY A 291 10.83 -4.83 9.54
N LEU A 292 11.80 -4.11 8.94
CA LEU A 292 12.84 -3.37 9.66
C LEU A 292 12.28 -2.19 10.48
N LYS A 293 11.18 -1.59 10.05
CA LYS A 293 10.50 -0.49 10.78
C LYS A 293 9.78 -0.97 12.04
N VAL A 294 9.65 -2.29 12.22
CA VAL A 294 8.90 -2.87 13.33
C VAL A 294 9.69 -2.77 14.62
N VAL A 295 9.17 -2.02 15.57
CA VAL A 295 9.61 -1.99 16.97
C VAL A 295 8.42 -2.42 17.83
N ILE A 296 8.59 -3.48 18.61
CA ILE A 296 7.52 -3.99 19.50
C ILE A 296 7.75 -3.36 20.87
N PRO A 297 6.92 -2.40 21.32
CA PRO A 297 7.02 -1.81 22.66
C PRO A 297 6.55 -2.83 23.72
N GLN A 298 6.93 -2.58 24.97
CA GLN A 298 6.36 -3.33 26.10
C GLN A 298 4.88 -2.98 26.25
N MET A 299 4.03 -3.99 26.28
CA MET A 299 2.57 -3.80 26.32
C MET A 299 1.96 -4.56 27.51
N SER A 300 0.97 -3.93 28.16
CA SER A 300 0.14 -4.60 29.15
C SER A 300 -0.76 -5.66 28.49
N ALA A 301 -1.27 -6.60 29.26
CA ALA A 301 -2.19 -7.63 28.77
C ALA A 301 -3.44 -7.03 28.09
N THR A 302 -3.98 -5.93 28.61
CA THR A 302 -5.12 -5.22 28.04
C THR A 302 -4.80 -4.65 26.67
N ILE A 303 -3.60 -4.06 26.50
CA ILE A 303 -3.14 -3.50 25.21
C ILE A 303 -2.92 -4.63 24.17
N VAL A 304 -2.41 -5.78 24.60
CA VAL A 304 -2.27 -6.96 23.74
C VAL A 304 -3.64 -7.45 23.28
N TRP A 305 -4.61 -7.58 24.17
CA TRP A 305 -5.98 -7.95 23.81
C TRP A 305 -6.62 -6.95 22.85
N PHE A 306 -6.43 -5.65 23.09
CA PHE A 306 -6.87 -4.61 22.17
C PHE A 306 -6.24 -4.81 20.78
N ALA A 307 -4.93 -5.07 20.69
CA ALA A 307 -4.24 -5.31 19.44
C ALA A 307 -4.81 -6.53 18.69
N VAL A 308 -5.08 -7.64 19.39
CA VAL A 308 -5.67 -8.84 18.79
C VAL A 308 -7.06 -8.56 18.24
N VAL A 309 -7.94 -7.95 19.04
CA VAL A 309 -9.32 -7.63 18.61
C VAL A 309 -9.30 -6.64 17.45
N LEU A 310 -8.46 -5.59 17.55
CA LEU A 310 -8.31 -4.59 16.49
C LEU A 310 -7.83 -5.21 15.18
N THR A 311 -6.91 -6.19 15.24
CA THR A 311 -6.43 -6.92 14.06
C THR A 311 -7.54 -7.75 13.41
N VAL A 312 -8.31 -8.48 14.21
CA VAL A 312 -9.45 -9.28 13.70
C VAL A 312 -10.49 -8.35 13.06
N VAL A 313 -10.84 -7.25 13.73
CA VAL A 313 -11.76 -6.24 13.20
C VAL A 313 -11.21 -5.61 11.92
N ALA A 314 -9.92 -5.30 11.87
CA ALA A 314 -9.27 -4.75 10.69
C ALA A 314 -9.40 -5.65 9.47
N ILE A 315 -9.20 -6.97 9.65
CA ILE A 315 -9.33 -7.97 8.57
C ILE A 315 -10.81 -8.11 8.16
N LEU A 316 -11.69 -8.36 9.12
CA LEU A 316 -13.10 -8.63 8.85
C LEU A 316 -13.81 -7.44 8.19
N THR A 317 -13.56 -6.24 8.69
CA THR A 317 -14.22 -5.02 8.17
C THR A 317 -13.80 -4.69 6.73
N LYS A 318 -12.54 -4.93 6.35
CA LYS A 318 -12.11 -4.76 4.94
C LYS A 318 -12.70 -5.85 4.06
N VAL A 319 -12.65 -7.13 4.48
CA VAL A 319 -13.24 -8.23 3.70
C VAL A 319 -14.74 -8.01 3.49
N VAL A 320 -15.47 -7.67 4.55
CA VAL A 320 -16.91 -7.43 4.49
C VAL A 320 -17.21 -6.15 3.73
N GLY A 321 -16.56 -5.03 4.05
CA GLY A 321 -16.81 -3.72 3.43
C GLY A 321 -16.55 -3.73 1.93
N CYS A 322 -15.35 -4.09 1.51
CA CYS A 322 -15.00 -4.14 0.09
C CYS A 322 -15.74 -5.28 -0.64
N GLY A 323 -15.95 -6.42 0.02
CA GLY A 323 -16.73 -7.53 -0.53
C GLY A 323 -18.19 -7.17 -0.77
N LEU A 324 -18.84 -6.47 0.16
CA LEU A 324 -20.21 -5.96 -0.01
C LEU A 324 -20.26 -4.91 -1.12
N GLY A 325 -19.31 -3.97 -1.15
CA GLY A 325 -19.21 -2.98 -2.24
C GLY A 325 -19.11 -3.64 -3.60
N ALA A 326 -18.28 -4.68 -3.74
CA ALA A 326 -18.16 -5.46 -4.96
C ALA A 326 -19.45 -6.20 -5.30
N LYS A 327 -20.13 -6.78 -4.31
CA LYS A 327 -21.39 -7.48 -4.50
C LYS A 327 -22.50 -6.55 -4.99
N LEU A 328 -22.57 -5.33 -4.45
CA LEU A 328 -23.50 -4.29 -4.92
C LEU A 328 -23.23 -3.89 -6.37
N CYS A 329 -21.98 -3.99 -6.81
CA CYS A 329 -21.58 -3.74 -8.20
C CYS A 329 -21.73 -4.97 -9.11
N LYS A 330 -22.45 -6.01 -8.66
CA LYS A 330 -22.76 -7.24 -9.42
C LYS A 330 -21.55 -8.14 -9.70
N TYR A 331 -20.45 -8.01 -8.97
CA TYR A 331 -19.38 -9.01 -9.00
C TYR A 331 -19.88 -10.34 -8.43
N SER A 332 -19.37 -11.44 -8.94
CA SER A 332 -19.68 -12.77 -8.41
C SER A 332 -19.27 -12.88 -6.94
N GLY A 333 -19.82 -13.84 -6.19
CA GLY A 333 -19.44 -14.03 -4.79
C GLY A 333 -17.95 -14.30 -4.61
N ARG A 334 -17.34 -15.02 -5.56
CA ARG A 334 -15.89 -15.30 -5.56
C ARG A 334 -15.07 -14.03 -5.82
N GLU A 335 -15.41 -13.26 -6.83
CA GLU A 335 -14.73 -11.99 -7.11
C GLU A 335 -14.88 -10.99 -5.96
N SER A 336 -16.07 -10.93 -5.34
CA SER A 336 -16.32 -10.10 -4.16
C SER A 336 -15.40 -10.49 -3.00
N LEU A 337 -15.19 -11.79 -2.77
CA LEU A 337 -14.26 -12.27 -1.76
C LEU A 337 -12.80 -11.95 -2.15
N GLN A 338 -12.42 -12.11 -3.43
CA GLN A 338 -11.10 -11.75 -3.94
C GLN A 338 -10.79 -10.27 -3.71
N ILE A 339 -11.76 -9.40 -4.01
CA ILE A 339 -11.64 -7.95 -3.81
C ILE A 339 -11.54 -7.62 -2.32
N GLY A 340 -12.41 -8.19 -1.49
CA GLY A 340 -12.36 -7.97 -0.04
C GLY A 340 -11.04 -8.41 0.59
N VAL A 341 -10.53 -9.58 0.23
CA VAL A 341 -9.25 -10.10 0.71
C VAL A 341 -8.08 -9.27 0.17
N GLY A 342 -8.15 -8.80 -1.07
CA GLY A 342 -7.13 -7.95 -1.69
C GLY A 342 -6.95 -6.60 -1.00
N MET A 343 -7.94 -6.13 -0.26
CA MET A 343 -7.90 -4.85 0.44
C MET A 343 -7.56 -4.96 1.94
N ILE A 344 -7.17 -6.15 2.43
CA ILE A 344 -6.86 -6.38 3.86
C ILE A 344 -5.55 -5.70 4.28
N SER A 345 -4.50 -5.73 3.43
CA SER A 345 -3.14 -5.34 3.82
C SER A 345 -3.06 -3.89 4.28
N ARG A 346 -2.35 -3.68 5.37
CA ARG A 346 -1.95 -2.34 5.83
C ARG A 346 -0.44 -2.23 5.77
N GLY A 347 0.08 -1.03 5.51
CA GLY A 347 1.51 -0.80 5.36
C GLY A 347 1.97 0.47 6.06
N GLU A 348 2.96 1.09 5.45
CA GLU A 348 3.59 2.31 5.93
C GLU A 348 2.61 3.46 6.12
N VAL A 349 1.60 3.60 5.26
CA VAL A 349 0.59 4.67 5.35
C VAL A 349 -0.13 4.66 6.69
N ALA A 350 -0.52 3.48 7.21
CA ALA A 350 -1.17 3.37 8.51
C ALA A 350 -0.24 3.82 9.66
N LEU A 351 1.06 3.51 9.56
CA LEU A 351 2.06 3.95 10.54
C LEU A 351 2.30 5.46 10.49
N ILE A 352 2.36 6.05 9.28
CA ILE A 352 2.50 7.50 9.08
C ILE A 352 1.29 8.23 9.66
N VAL A 353 0.08 7.73 9.39
CA VAL A 353 -1.16 8.29 9.96
C VAL A 353 -1.11 8.22 11.48
N ALA A 354 -0.73 7.07 12.05
CA ALA A 354 -0.63 6.88 13.49
C ALA A 354 0.40 7.85 14.14
N SER A 355 1.61 7.96 13.55
CA SER A 355 2.64 8.90 14.03
C SER A 355 2.19 10.37 13.97
N LYS A 356 1.49 10.76 12.89
CA LYS A 356 0.88 12.11 12.82
C LYS A 356 -0.17 12.33 13.90
N GLY A 357 -1.00 11.33 14.17
CA GLY A 357 -2.01 11.40 15.21
C GLY A 357 -1.42 11.51 16.62
N GLU A 358 -0.34 10.79 16.88
CA GLU A 358 0.41 10.90 18.13
C GLU A 358 0.98 12.32 18.30
N ALA A 359 1.66 12.84 17.28
CA ALA A 359 2.23 14.19 17.29
C ALA A 359 1.17 15.30 17.48
N LEU A 360 -0.05 15.09 17.01
CA LEU A 360 -1.19 16.02 17.18
C LEU A 360 -2.02 15.75 18.44
N GLY A 361 -1.63 14.79 19.28
CA GLY A 361 -2.37 14.42 20.47
C GLY A 361 -3.75 13.79 20.19
N LEU A 362 -3.93 13.17 19.04
CA LEU A 362 -5.13 12.41 18.67
C LEU A 362 -5.06 10.94 19.11
N MET A 363 -3.89 10.46 19.47
CA MET A 363 -3.63 9.09 19.89
C MET A 363 -2.55 9.08 20.98
N SER A 364 -2.71 8.24 22.00
CA SER A 364 -1.66 8.05 23.01
C SER A 364 -0.55 7.14 22.46
N GLU A 365 0.69 7.36 22.92
CA GLU A 365 1.87 6.55 22.59
C GLU A 365 1.62 5.04 22.81
N GLN A 366 0.87 4.69 23.86
CA GLN A 366 0.54 3.30 24.21
C GLN A 366 -0.24 2.57 23.09
N LEU A 367 -0.97 3.29 22.25
CA LEU A 367 -1.75 2.73 21.16
C LEU A 367 -0.92 2.50 19.88
N MET A 368 0.31 3.02 19.82
CA MET A 368 1.22 2.77 18.69
C MET A 368 1.54 1.27 18.55
N GLY A 369 1.80 0.58 19.66
CA GLY A 369 2.08 -0.86 19.66
C GLY A 369 0.99 -1.71 18.99
N PRO A 370 -0.29 -1.58 19.40
CA PRO A 370 -1.43 -2.20 18.71
C PRO A 370 -1.50 -1.91 17.21
N VAL A 371 -1.28 -0.67 16.79
CA VAL A 371 -1.28 -0.30 15.36
C VAL A 371 -0.17 -1.03 14.60
N VAL A 372 1.05 -1.07 15.16
CA VAL A 372 2.17 -1.82 14.59
C VAL A 372 1.82 -3.29 14.42
N ILE A 373 1.21 -3.92 15.42
CA ILE A 373 0.79 -5.33 15.35
C ILE A 373 -0.25 -5.55 14.25
N VAL A 374 -1.26 -4.66 14.16
CA VAL A 374 -2.26 -4.72 13.07
C VAL A 374 -1.59 -4.67 11.71
N VAL A 375 -0.64 -3.74 11.51
CA VAL A 375 0.08 -3.59 10.25
C VAL A 375 0.84 -4.87 9.91
N ILE A 376 1.64 -5.40 10.84
CA ILE A 376 2.45 -6.61 10.61
C ILE A 376 1.56 -7.80 10.25
N ILE A 377 0.54 -8.08 11.07
CA ILE A 377 -0.30 -9.26 10.88
C ILE A 377 -1.09 -9.14 9.57
N THR A 378 -1.70 -7.99 9.28
CA THR A 378 -2.47 -7.82 8.04
C THR A 378 -1.59 -7.87 6.81
N THR A 379 -0.36 -7.36 6.87
CA THR A 379 0.63 -7.41 5.79
C THR A 379 1.04 -8.86 5.46
N ILE A 380 1.18 -9.72 6.47
CA ILE A 380 1.52 -11.14 6.29
C ILE A 380 0.29 -11.95 5.88
N VAL A 381 -0.85 -11.72 6.51
CA VAL A 381 -2.09 -12.50 6.31
C VAL A 381 -2.70 -12.24 4.93
N ALA A 382 -2.66 -11.01 4.41
CA ALA A 382 -3.26 -10.67 3.12
C ALA A 382 -2.72 -11.50 1.96
N PRO A 383 -1.39 -11.60 1.71
CA PRO A 383 -0.84 -12.46 0.67
C PRO A 383 -1.17 -13.94 0.86
N ILE A 384 -1.19 -14.42 2.11
CA ILE A 384 -1.52 -15.82 2.43
C ILE A 384 -2.96 -16.13 2.05
N LEU A 385 -3.91 -15.24 2.37
CA LEU A 385 -5.32 -15.41 2.04
C LEU A 385 -5.63 -15.19 0.55
N LEU A 386 -4.90 -14.29 -0.14
CA LEU A 386 -5.09 -14.05 -1.57
C LEU A 386 -4.86 -15.32 -2.40
N LYS A 387 -3.86 -16.10 -2.07
CA LYS A 387 -3.49 -17.28 -2.85
C LYS A 387 -4.62 -18.30 -3.00
N PRO A 388 -5.27 -18.83 -1.92
CA PRO A 388 -6.37 -19.78 -2.05
C PRO A 388 -7.61 -19.19 -2.70
N VAL A 389 -7.88 -17.89 -2.50
CA VAL A 389 -9.07 -17.22 -3.04
C VAL A 389 -8.94 -17.00 -4.56
N PHE A 390 -7.72 -16.77 -5.08
CA PHE A 390 -7.44 -16.67 -6.51
C PHE A 390 -7.13 -18.03 -7.17
N HIS A 391 -6.97 -19.10 -6.40
CA HIS A 391 -6.68 -20.42 -6.96
C HIS A 391 -7.88 -20.99 -7.72
N ASP A 392 -7.72 -21.25 -9.03
CA ASP A 392 -8.77 -21.81 -9.88
C ASP A 392 -8.96 -23.31 -9.60
N LYS A 393 -10.10 -23.70 -9.03
CA LYS A 393 -10.48 -25.13 -8.82
C LYS A 393 -10.70 -25.91 -10.14
N LYS A 394 -10.71 -25.23 -11.29
CA LYS A 394 -10.98 -25.89 -12.59
C LYS A 394 -9.77 -26.58 -13.24
N GLY A 395 -8.53 -26.33 -12.76
CA GLY A 395 -7.32 -26.93 -13.35
C GLY A 395 -7.04 -28.39 -12.96
N ILE A 396 -7.86 -29.02 -12.11
CA ILE A 396 -7.64 -30.41 -11.67
C ILE A 396 -8.40 -31.42 -12.56
N LYS A 397 -9.33 -30.97 -13.40
CA LYS A 397 -10.14 -31.88 -14.24
C LYS A 397 -9.60 -32.13 -15.65
N GLU A 398 -8.50 -31.47 -16.07
CA GLU A 398 -7.89 -31.68 -17.37
C GLU A 398 -6.52 -32.41 -17.35
N LYS A 399 -6.12 -32.93 -16.19
CA LYS A 399 -4.91 -33.76 -16.05
C LYS A 399 -5.18 -35.08 -15.31
N ALA A 400 -6.36 -35.63 -15.45
CA ALA A 400 -6.68 -36.99 -15.04
C ALA A 400 -7.09 -37.83 -16.25
#